data_2dffb53b94de1df052d85cc5b78561b5
#
_entry.id   2dffb53b94de1df052d85cc5b78561b5
#
_cell.length_a   1.000
_cell.length_b   1.000
_cell.length_c   1.000
_cell.angle_alpha   90.00
_cell.angle_beta   90.00
_cell.angle_gamma   90.00
#
_symmetry.space_group_name_H-M   'P 1'
#
loop_
_entity.id
_entity.type
_entity.pdbx_description
1 polymer ?
#
loop_
_entity_poly.entity_id
_entity_poly.type
_entity_poly.pdbx_seq_one_letter_code
_entity_poly.pdbx_strand_id
1 'polypeptide(L)'
;MHNSRVLIIDDDSILLGTLAATLRLRLSDAHVETADSALASLERIRSIEYAAVLCDAYQPHIESVPFVRAVRKMHPALPVLLLLEKPDEDLVRQAMNAGAYEILVKPVEEGTLLFAVNRAIEVSRLRSQVKRAEAQLLAAVESMLADLEELYGAYGLRSHFEAFLGSVNAERQASWQK
;
A
#
# COMPACT_ATOMS: atom_id res chain seq x y z
N MET A 1 4.62 -18.22 7.36
CA MET A 1 3.67 -17.28 8.00
C MET A 1 4.05 -15.89 7.53
N HIS A 2 3.16 -15.19 6.82
CA HIS A 2 3.43 -13.81 6.38
C HIS A 2 3.09 -12.90 7.57
N ASN A 3 4.12 -12.40 8.23
CA ASN A 3 3.96 -11.43 9.30
C ASN A 3 3.65 -10.06 8.68
N SER A 4 2.37 -9.72 8.55
CA SER A 4 1.92 -8.45 8.00
C SER A 4 2.25 -7.31 8.97
N ARG A 5 2.89 -6.23 8.48
CA ARG A 5 3.16 -5.04 9.31
C ARG A 5 2.06 -4.02 9.13
N VAL A 6 1.54 -3.50 10.22
CA VAL A 6 0.54 -2.42 10.25
C VAL A 6 1.14 -1.23 10.97
N LEU A 7 1.10 -0.06 10.37
CA LEU A 7 1.54 1.18 11.00
C LEU A 7 0.32 2.00 11.42
N ILE A 8 0.27 2.40 12.68
CA ILE A 8 -0.72 3.34 13.21
C ILE A 8 -0.03 4.66 13.48
N ILE A 9 -0.64 5.75 13.02
CA ILE A 9 -0.11 7.11 13.14
C ILE A 9 -1.18 8.00 13.78
N ASP A 10 -0.89 8.49 14.97
CA ASP A 10 -1.77 9.43 15.70
C ASP A 10 -0.90 10.18 16.70
N ASP A 11 -1.06 11.49 16.86
CA ASP A 11 -0.34 12.31 17.84
C ASP A 11 -0.97 12.26 19.23
N ASP A 12 -2.21 11.76 19.36
CA ASP A 12 -2.79 11.39 20.65
C ASP A 12 -2.22 10.04 21.13
N SER A 13 -1.31 10.11 22.09
CA SER A 13 -0.62 8.92 22.65
C SER A 13 -1.56 7.93 23.33
N ILE A 14 -2.69 8.39 23.89
CA ILE A 14 -3.68 7.53 24.57
C ILE A 14 -4.47 6.75 23.53
N LEU A 15 -4.96 7.43 22.51
CA LEU A 15 -5.67 6.78 21.41
C LEU A 15 -4.76 5.85 20.64
N LEU A 16 -3.55 6.28 20.31
CA LEU A 16 -2.52 5.48 19.66
C LEU A 16 -2.25 4.17 20.42
N GLY A 17 -2.07 4.28 21.74
CA GLY A 17 -1.88 3.10 22.60
C GLY A 17 -3.09 2.17 22.63
N THR A 18 -4.29 2.71 22.66
CA THR A 18 -5.54 1.95 22.68
C THR A 18 -5.76 1.19 21.35
N LEU A 19 -5.61 1.88 20.22
CA LEU A 19 -5.72 1.27 18.88
C LEU A 19 -4.68 0.18 18.69
N ALA A 20 -3.42 0.45 19.07
CA ALA A 20 -2.34 -0.53 18.96
C ALA A 20 -2.60 -1.77 19.84
N ALA A 21 -3.05 -1.59 21.08
CA ALA A 21 -3.37 -2.70 21.97
C ALA A 21 -4.52 -3.56 21.40
N THR A 22 -5.59 -2.93 20.92
CA THR A 22 -6.72 -3.60 20.27
C THR A 22 -6.28 -4.44 19.08
N LEU A 23 -5.52 -3.84 18.15
CA LEU A 23 -5.06 -4.55 16.96
C LEU A 23 -4.06 -5.67 17.30
N ARG A 24 -3.13 -5.47 18.24
CA ARG A 24 -2.18 -6.52 18.68
C ARG A 24 -2.89 -7.70 19.32
N LEU A 25 -3.96 -7.45 20.06
CA LEU A 25 -4.73 -8.51 20.71
C LEU A 25 -5.54 -9.35 19.71
N ARG A 26 -6.04 -8.71 18.66
CA ARG A 26 -6.99 -9.34 17.72
C ARG A 26 -6.38 -9.81 16.42
N LEU A 27 -5.22 -9.27 16.02
CA LEU A 27 -4.51 -9.61 14.79
C LEU A 27 -3.28 -10.43 15.12
N SER A 28 -3.46 -11.74 15.36
CA SER A 28 -2.37 -12.66 15.75
C SER A 28 -1.22 -12.74 14.75
N ASP A 29 -1.50 -12.50 13.46
CA ASP A 29 -0.54 -12.62 12.36
C ASP A 29 -0.02 -11.27 11.87
N ALA A 30 -0.30 -10.18 12.61
CA ALA A 30 0.15 -8.84 12.27
C ALA A 30 1.10 -8.25 13.33
N HIS A 31 2.18 -7.65 12.86
CA HIS A 31 3.05 -6.83 13.69
C HIS A 31 2.60 -5.37 13.63
N VAL A 32 2.10 -4.86 14.76
CA VAL A 32 1.55 -3.50 14.86
C VAL A 32 2.61 -2.55 15.41
N GLU A 33 2.98 -1.58 14.60
CA GLU A 33 3.90 -0.49 14.93
C GLU A 33 3.12 0.83 15.09
N THR A 34 3.68 1.75 15.85
CA THR A 34 3.09 3.05 16.12
C THR A 34 4.05 4.18 15.79
N ALA A 35 3.50 5.33 15.43
CA ALA A 35 4.21 6.58 15.23
C ALA A 35 3.32 7.75 15.63
N ASP A 36 3.93 8.82 16.10
CA ASP A 36 3.28 10.05 16.55
C ASP A 36 3.26 11.16 15.50
N SER A 37 3.86 10.90 14.32
CA SER A 37 3.95 11.90 13.24
C SER A 37 3.83 11.24 11.87
N ALA A 38 2.86 11.71 11.09
CA ALA A 38 2.68 11.28 9.70
C ALA A 38 3.87 11.71 8.82
N LEU A 39 4.40 12.91 9.00
CA LEU A 39 5.54 13.40 8.24
C LEU A 39 6.79 12.54 8.48
N ALA A 40 7.14 12.28 9.75
CA ALA A 40 8.26 11.42 10.11
C ALA A 40 8.07 9.96 9.64
N SER A 41 6.82 9.51 9.54
CA SER A 41 6.49 8.15 9.09
C SER A 41 6.74 7.92 7.60
N LEU A 42 6.83 8.96 6.78
CA LEU A 42 7.10 8.80 5.33
C LEU A 42 8.44 8.12 5.06
N GLU A 43 9.49 8.41 5.85
CA GLU A 43 10.79 7.73 5.69
C GLU A 43 10.72 6.25 6.10
N ARG A 44 9.94 5.93 7.13
CA ARG A 44 9.70 4.53 7.53
C ARG A 44 8.91 3.78 6.45
N ILE A 45 7.86 4.42 5.90
CA ILE A 45 7.06 3.84 4.83
C ILE A 45 7.90 3.62 3.56
N ARG A 46 8.88 4.48 3.29
CA ARG A 46 9.78 4.31 2.15
C ARG A 46 10.66 3.06 2.27
N SER A 47 11.15 2.75 3.47
CA SER A 47 12.16 1.72 3.71
C SER A 47 11.59 0.39 4.22
N ILE A 48 10.37 0.40 4.75
CA ILE A 48 9.71 -0.77 5.35
C ILE A 48 8.44 -1.10 4.58
N GLU A 49 8.25 -2.37 4.24
CA GLU A 49 7.04 -2.85 3.60
C GLU A 49 5.93 -3.03 4.65
N TYR A 50 4.93 -2.17 4.60
CA TYR A 50 3.71 -2.28 5.42
C TYR A 50 2.58 -2.90 4.60
N ALA A 51 1.70 -3.63 5.29
CA ALA A 51 0.48 -4.19 4.72
C ALA A 51 -0.71 -3.22 4.82
N ALA A 52 -0.71 -2.31 5.80
CA ALA A 52 -1.68 -1.24 5.95
C ALA A 52 -1.10 -0.09 6.76
N VAL A 53 -1.58 1.12 6.50
CA VAL A 53 -1.35 2.32 7.31
C VAL A 53 -2.69 2.84 7.80
N LEU A 54 -2.82 3.02 9.11
CA LEU A 54 -3.95 3.70 9.75
C LEU A 54 -3.44 5.04 10.26
N CYS A 55 -3.99 6.15 9.79
CA CYS A 55 -3.48 7.49 10.09
C CYS A 55 -4.61 8.41 10.53
N ASP A 56 -4.41 9.12 11.63
CA ASP A 56 -5.27 10.25 11.96
C ASP A 56 -5.23 11.30 10.85
N ALA A 57 -6.40 11.82 10.48
CA ALA A 57 -6.52 12.76 9.37
C ALA A 57 -6.05 14.18 9.73
N TYR A 58 -5.97 14.50 11.02
CA TYR A 58 -5.60 15.82 11.53
C TYR A 58 -4.21 15.80 12.17
N GLN A 59 -3.21 15.46 11.37
CA GLN A 59 -1.83 15.39 11.83
C GLN A 59 -1.13 16.74 11.78
N PRO A 60 -0.31 17.09 12.79
CA PRO A 60 0.58 18.24 12.72
C PRO A 60 1.53 18.15 11.51
N HIS A 61 1.80 19.29 10.89
CA HIS A 61 2.81 19.48 9.84
C HIS A 61 2.53 18.81 8.49
N ILE A 62 1.49 18.01 8.35
CA ILE A 62 1.08 17.45 7.06
C ILE A 62 -0.43 17.18 7.04
N GLU A 63 -1.10 17.68 6.01
CA GLU A 63 -2.51 17.37 5.78
C GLU A 63 -2.67 15.94 5.25
N SER A 64 -3.80 15.32 5.57
CA SER A 64 -4.08 13.92 5.21
C SER A 64 -4.06 13.65 3.70
N VAL A 65 -4.58 14.56 2.87
CA VAL A 65 -4.61 14.39 1.41
C VAL A 65 -3.21 14.40 0.80
N PRO A 66 -2.31 15.37 1.09
CA PRO A 66 -0.89 15.29 0.72
C PRO A 66 -0.19 14.04 1.23
N PHE A 67 -0.46 13.61 2.46
CA PHE A 67 0.10 12.37 3.02
C PHE A 67 -0.30 11.14 2.20
N VAL A 68 -1.60 10.97 1.94
CA VAL A 68 -2.11 9.86 1.11
C VAL A 68 -1.45 9.86 -0.27
N ARG A 69 -1.36 11.02 -0.92
CA ARG A 69 -0.68 11.15 -2.23
C ARG A 69 0.79 10.77 -2.17
N ALA A 70 1.51 11.17 -1.13
CA ALA A 70 2.91 10.82 -0.94
C ALA A 70 3.09 9.30 -0.77
N VAL A 71 2.28 8.67 0.07
CA VAL A 71 2.30 7.21 0.26
C VAL A 71 1.96 6.49 -1.04
N ARG A 72 0.91 6.92 -1.76
CA ARG A 72 0.51 6.33 -3.05
C ARG A 72 1.59 6.43 -4.12
N LYS A 73 2.35 7.53 -4.14
CA LYS A 73 3.48 7.71 -5.07
C LYS A 73 4.62 6.73 -4.77
N MET A 74 4.90 6.48 -3.50
CA MET A 74 5.97 5.56 -3.08
C MET A 74 5.54 4.09 -3.18
N HIS A 75 4.35 3.79 -2.71
CA HIS A 75 3.78 2.44 -2.62
C HIS A 75 2.34 2.40 -3.14
N PRO A 76 2.13 2.31 -4.46
CA PRO A 76 0.78 2.34 -5.05
C PRO A 76 -0.17 1.26 -4.54
N ALA A 77 0.36 0.17 -4.03
CA ALA A 77 -0.41 -0.96 -3.53
C ALA A 77 -0.74 -0.88 -2.02
N LEU A 78 -0.09 0.04 -1.25
CA LEU A 78 -0.24 0.14 0.20
C LEU A 78 -1.58 0.80 0.56
N PRO A 79 -2.50 0.12 1.25
CA PRO A 79 -3.74 0.70 1.73
C PRO A 79 -3.47 1.73 2.85
N VAL A 80 -4.03 2.93 2.71
CA VAL A 80 -4.04 3.97 3.73
C VAL A 80 -5.47 4.19 4.19
N LEU A 81 -5.72 3.94 5.48
CA LEU A 81 -6.98 4.21 6.15
C LEU A 81 -6.83 5.52 6.93
N LEU A 82 -7.82 6.38 6.85
CA LEU A 82 -7.83 7.64 7.60
C LEU A 82 -8.85 7.59 8.73
N LEU A 83 -8.47 8.13 9.88
CA LEU A 83 -9.36 8.36 11.02
C LEU A 83 -9.77 9.84 11.06
N LEU A 84 -11.05 10.13 10.99
CA LEU A 84 -11.61 11.47 11.09
C LEU A 84 -12.32 11.65 12.43
N GLU A 85 -12.17 12.81 13.07
CA GLU A 85 -12.90 13.14 14.30
C GLU A 85 -14.40 13.39 14.05
N LYS A 86 -14.73 13.87 12.88
CA LYS A 86 -16.12 14.16 12.47
C LYS A 86 -16.30 13.92 10.97
N PRO A 87 -17.51 13.61 10.52
CA PRO A 87 -17.82 13.54 9.10
C PRO A 87 -17.52 14.90 8.43
N ASP A 88 -16.70 14.86 7.38
CA ASP A 88 -16.37 15.98 6.52
C ASP A 88 -16.41 15.50 5.07
N GLU A 89 -17.52 15.79 4.38
CA GLU A 89 -17.77 15.28 3.03
C GLU A 89 -16.73 15.74 2.02
N ASP A 90 -16.23 16.97 2.16
CA ASP A 90 -15.22 17.51 1.25
C ASP A 90 -13.87 16.85 1.47
N LEU A 91 -13.45 16.66 2.72
CA LEU A 91 -12.22 15.94 3.06
C LEU A 91 -12.32 14.47 2.64
N VAL A 92 -13.44 13.81 2.91
CA VAL A 92 -13.71 12.42 2.47
C VAL A 92 -13.54 12.30 0.95
N ARG A 93 -14.20 13.17 0.19
CA ARG A 93 -14.10 13.17 -1.28
C ARG A 93 -12.67 13.39 -1.77
N GLN A 94 -11.96 14.36 -1.19
CA GLN A 94 -10.58 14.66 -1.56
C GLN A 94 -9.63 13.52 -1.22
N ALA A 95 -9.75 12.91 -0.03
CA ALA A 95 -8.93 11.81 0.42
C ALA A 95 -9.16 10.54 -0.43
N MET A 96 -10.42 10.22 -0.75
CA MET A 96 -10.75 9.09 -1.64
C MET A 96 -10.18 9.31 -3.05
N ASN A 97 -10.30 10.52 -3.60
CA ASN A 97 -9.70 10.87 -4.89
C ASN A 97 -8.16 10.86 -4.86
N ALA A 98 -7.55 11.11 -3.72
CA ALA A 98 -6.11 10.97 -3.54
C ALA A 98 -5.65 9.50 -3.42
N GLY A 99 -6.59 8.57 -3.25
CA GLY A 99 -6.35 7.14 -3.17
C GLY A 99 -6.33 6.58 -1.75
N ALA A 100 -6.97 7.24 -0.78
CA ALA A 100 -7.25 6.62 0.51
C ALA A 100 -8.04 5.32 0.29
N TYR A 101 -7.71 4.30 1.05
CA TYR A 101 -8.37 3.01 0.94
C TYR A 101 -9.73 3.00 1.62
N GLU A 102 -9.81 3.57 2.80
CA GLU A 102 -11.02 3.68 3.61
C GLU A 102 -10.93 4.86 4.57
N ILE A 103 -12.08 5.35 5.01
CA ILE A 103 -12.18 6.44 5.99
C ILE A 103 -13.09 5.98 7.11
N LEU A 104 -12.61 6.10 8.34
CA LEU A 104 -13.31 5.75 9.55
C LEU A 104 -13.53 7.02 10.39
N VAL A 105 -14.69 7.14 11.03
CA VAL A 105 -15.02 8.31 11.88
C VAL A 105 -14.88 7.90 13.34
N LYS A 106 -14.15 8.69 14.12
CA LYS A 106 -14.00 8.51 15.57
C LYS A 106 -15.32 8.85 16.31
N PRO A 107 -15.70 8.16 17.36
CA PRO A 107 -15.06 6.96 17.91
C PRO A 107 -15.29 5.74 17.03
N VAL A 108 -14.23 5.00 16.73
CA VAL A 108 -14.31 3.81 15.87
C VAL A 108 -14.66 2.60 16.73
N GLU A 109 -15.75 1.94 16.39
CA GLU A 109 -16.12 0.67 17.01
C GLU A 109 -15.07 -0.41 16.70
N GLU A 110 -14.74 -1.24 17.70
CA GLU A 110 -13.71 -2.29 17.58
C GLU A 110 -13.96 -3.20 16.36
N GLY A 111 -15.19 -3.66 16.16
CA GLY A 111 -15.55 -4.54 15.03
C GLY A 111 -15.31 -3.88 13.69
N THR A 112 -15.69 -2.62 13.54
CA THR A 112 -15.48 -1.82 12.33
C THR A 112 -13.99 -1.60 12.04
N LEU A 113 -13.21 -1.25 13.07
CA LEU A 113 -11.75 -1.09 12.95
C LEU A 113 -11.09 -2.38 12.48
N LEU A 114 -11.38 -3.49 13.14
CA LEU A 114 -10.81 -4.79 12.82
C LEU A 114 -11.17 -5.24 11.40
N PHE A 115 -12.42 -5.05 11.00
CA PHE A 115 -12.87 -5.40 9.66
C PHE A 115 -12.15 -4.58 8.59
N ALA A 116 -12.02 -3.27 8.77
CA ALA A 116 -11.35 -2.38 7.84
C ALA A 116 -9.85 -2.72 7.71
N VAL A 117 -9.16 -2.92 8.84
CA VAL A 117 -7.73 -3.25 8.84
C VAL A 117 -7.47 -4.64 8.25
N ASN A 118 -8.29 -5.65 8.56
CA ASN A 118 -8.16 -6.99 7.97
C ASN A 118 -8.36 -6.97 6.46
N ARG A 119 -9.35 -6.23 5.96
CA ARG A 119 -9.57 -6.04 4.52
C ARG A 119 -8.37 -5.37 3.86
N ALA A 120 -7.80 -4.36 4.47
CA ALA A 120 -6.61 -3.67 3.97
C ALA A 120 -5.41 -4.62 3.88
N ILE A 121 -5.15 -5.40 4.93
CA ILE A 121 -4.09 -6.43 4.94
C ILE A 121 -4.30 -7.44 3.82
N GLU A 122 -5.52 -7.95 3.65
CA GLU A 122 -5.84 -8.95 2.63
C GLU A 122 -5.65 -8.39 1.21
N VAL A 123 -6.12 -7.17 0.96
CA VAL A 123 -5.90 -6.50 -0.35
C VAL A 123 -4.42 -6.29 -0.62
N SER A 124 -3.63 -5.87 0.38
CA SER A 124 -2.19 -5.72 0.24
C SER A 124 -1.52 -7.05 -0.06
N ARG A 125 -1.93 -8.13 0.62
CA ARG A 125 -1.43 -9.49 0.40
C ARG A 125 -1.71 -9.96 -1.02
N LEU A 126 -2.93 -9.82 -1.51
CA LEU A 126 -3.32 -10.20 -2.85
C LEU A 126 -2.55 -9.43 -3.92
N ARG A 127 -2.40 -8.11 -3.75
CA ARG A 127 -1.61 -7.27 -4.66
C ARG A 127 -0.14 -7.68 -4.70
N SER A 128 0.44 -8.02 -3.54
CA SER A 128 1.82 -8.52 -3.45
C SER A 128 1.98 -9.88 -4.13
N GLN A 129 0.99 -10.77 -4.02
CA GLN A 129 1.00 -12.05 -4.72
C GLN A 129 0.94 -11.88 -6.24
N VAL A 130 0.06 -11.01 -6.74
CA VAL A 130 -0.03 -10.71 -8.18
C VAL A 130 1.31 -10.15 -8.68
N LYS A 131 1.88 -9.17 -7.98
CA LYS A 131 3.19 -8.59 -8.36
C LYS A 131 4.31 -9.63 -8.40
N ARG A 132 4.33 -10.57 -7.44
CA ARG A 132 5.32 -11.67 -7.44
C ARG A 132 5.10 -12.63 -8.60
N ALA A 133 3.86 -13.01 -8.89
CA ALA A 133 3.53 -13.90 -10.01
C ALA A 133 3.92 -13.26 -11.36
N GLU A 134 3.66 -11.98 -11.53
CA GLU A 134 4.08 -11.22 -12.71
C GLU A 134 5.61 -11.19 -12.87
N ALA A 135 6.34 -10.94 -11.78
CA ALA A 135 7.80 -10.93 -11.81
C ALA A 135 8.37 -12.32 -12.13
N GLN A 136 7.78 -13.39 -11.60
CA GLN A 136 8.17 -14.76 -11.90
C GLN A 136 7.90 -15.12 -13.37
N LEU A 137 6.74 -14.74 -13.90
CA LEU A 137 6.41 -14.96 -15.31
C LEU A 137 7.40 -14.22 -16.23
N LEU A 138 7.71 -12.96 -15.91
CA LEU A 138 8.67 -12.19 -16.68
C LEU A 138 10.05 -12.84 -16.69
N ALA A 139 10.55 -13.24 -15.52
CA ALA A 139 11.83 -13.93 -15.41
C ALA A 139 11.86 -15.25 -16.18
N ALA A 140 10.75 -16.01 -16.17
CA ALA A 140 10.65 -17.24 -16.95
C ALA A 140 10.71 -16.98 -18.46
N VAL A 141 10.02 -15.95 -18.94
CA VAL A 141 10.05 -15.55 -20.35
C VAL A 141 11.44 -15.06 -20.76
N GLU A 142 12.11 -14.26 -19.93
CA GLU A 142 13.50 -13.83 -20.18
C GLU A 142 14.46 -15.02 -20.27
N SER A 143 14.31 -16.04 -19.40
CA SER A 143 15.10 -17.26 -19.45
C SER A 143 14.85 -18.04 -20.74
N MET A 144 13.58 -18.22 -21.13
CA MET A 144 13.24 -18.91 -22.40
C MET A 144 13.82 -18.20 -23.62
N LEU A 145 13.82 -16.87 -23.64
CA LEU A 145 14.42 -16.10 -24.74
C LEU A 145 15.93 -16.29 -24.81
N ALA A 146 16.62 -16.30 -23.66
CA ALA A 146 18.05 -16.57 -23.61
C ALA A 146 18.39 -17.95 -24.15
N ASP A 147 17.61 -18.98 -23.77
CA ASP A 147 17.77 -20.35 -24.26
C ASP A 147 17.55 -20.45 -25.79
N LEU A 148 16.56 -19.73 -26.32
CA LEU A 148 16.31 -19.66 -27.75
C LEU A 148 17.43 -18.94 -28.52
N GLU A 149 17.97 -17.85 -27.98
CA GLU A 149 19.10 -17.15 -28.57
C GLU A 149 20.35 -18.02 -28.61
N GLU A 150 20.59 -18.82 -27.57
CA GLU A 150 21.71 -19.77 -27.53
C GLU A 150 21.55 -20.93 -28.57
N LEU A 151 20.34 -21.47 -28.67
CA LEU A 151 20.06 -22.63 -29.55
C LEU A 151 20.00 -22.25 -31.03
N TYR A 152 19.51 -21.09 -31.39
CA TYR A 152 19.22 -20.72 -32.77
C TYR A 152 20.08 -19.56 -33.31
N GLY A 153 20.97 -18.96 -32.47
CA GLY A 153 21.78 -17.80 -32.86
C GLY A 153 20.94 -16.62 -33.33
N ALA A 154 19.75 -16.52 -32.86
CA ALA A 154 18.75 -15.54 -33.30
C ALA A 154 19.02 -14.16 -32.70
N TYR A 155 19.99 -13.44 -33.28
CA TYR A 155 20.24 -12.05 -32.96
C TYR A 155 19.00 -11.20 -33.30
N GLY A 156 18.36 -10.65 -32.29
CA GLY A 156 17.23 -9.73 -32.47
C GLY A 156 15.93 -10.10 -31.74
N LEU A 157 15.74 -11.34 -31.30
CA LEU A 157 14.53 -11.72 -30.54
C LEU A 157 14.43 -10.92 -29.23
N ARG A 158 15.54 -10.69 -28.55
CA ARG A 158 15.60 -9.94 -27.29
C ARG A 158 15.18 -8.48 -27.46
N SER A 159 15.69 -7.82 -28.49
CA SER A 159 15.35 -6.42 -28.77
C SER A 159 13.86 -6.23 -29.13
N HIS A 160 13.27 -7.18 -29.86
CA HIS A 160 11.84 -7.19 -30.14
C HIS A 160 11.00 -7.42 -28.88
N PHE A 161 11.44 -8.30 -28.01
CA PHE A 161 10.77 -8.57 -26.74
C PHE A 161 10.87 -7.38 -25.76
N GLU A 162 12.04 -6.74 -25.64
CA GLU A 162 12.21 -5.54 -24.84
C GLU A 162 11.32 -4.38 -25.33
N ALA A 163 11.18 -4.22 -26.64
CA ALA A 163 10.29 -3.23 -27.23
C ALA A 163 8.81 -3.55 -26.91
N PHE A 164 8.42 -4.82 -27.00
CA PHE A 164 7.08 -5.28 -26.64
C PHE A 164 6.78 -5.05 -25.14
N LEU A 165 7.70 -5.40 -24.25
CA LEU A 165 7.56 -5.14 -22.81
C LEU A 165 7.45 -3.65 -22.50
N GLY A 166 8.21 -2.81 -23.21
CA GLY A 166 8.11 -1.36 -23.10
C GLY A 166 6.70 -0.84 -23.42
N SER A 167 6.09 -1.37 -24.49
CA SER A 167 4.72 -1.00 -24.87
C SER A 167 3.68 -1.46 -23.86
N VAL A 168 3.78 -2.69 -23.35
CA VAL A 168 2.86 -3.25 -22.35
C VAL A 168 2.94 -2.47 -21.03
N ASN A 169 4.14 -2.10 -20.60
CA ASN A 169 4.33 -1.31 -19.38
C ASN A 169 3.80 0.12 -19.52
N ALA A 170 3.93 0.74 -20.69
CA ALA A 170 3.37 2.06 -20.96
C ALA A 170 1.83 2.06 -20.93
N GLU A 171 1.19 1.08 -21.56
CA GLU A 171 -0.26 0.92 -21.53
C GLU A 171 -0.77 0.67 -20.11
N ARG A 172 -0.04 -0.11 -19.33
CA ARG A 172 -0.37 -0.43 -17.95
C ARG A 172 -0.28 0.81 -17.05
N GLN A 173 0.77 1.63 -17.20
CA GLN A 173 0.87 2.90 -16.47
C GLN A 173 -0.27 3.87 -16.84
N ALA A 174 -0.67 3.94 -18.10
CA ALA A 174 -1.77 4.75 -18.55
C ALA A 174 -3.14 4.30 -18.00
N SER A 175 -3.33 3.00 -17.75
CA SER A 175 -4.57 2.45 -17.19
C SER A 175 -4.74 2.71 -15.69
N TRP A 176 -3.64 2.99 -14.96
CA TRP A 176 -3.67 3.31 -13.53
C TRP A 176 -3.86 4.82 -13.24
N GLN A 177 -3.80 5.66 -14.29
CA GLN A 177 -4.00 7.11 -14.19
C GLN A 177 -5.45 7.55 -14.52
N LYS A 178 -6.31 6.63 -14.95
CA LYS A 178 -7.75 6.82 -15.15
C LYS A 178 -8.53 6.27 -13.96
#